data_78259b035c3d7d65bec86471163958c0
#
_entry.id   78259b035c3d7d65bec86471163958c0
#
_cell.length_a   1.000
_cell.length_b   1.000
_cell.length_c   1.000
_cell.angle_alpha   90.00
_cell.angle_beta   90.00
_cell.angle_gamma   90.00
#
_symmetry.space_group_name_H-M   'P 1'
#
loop_
_entity.id
_entity.type
_entity.pdbx_description
1 polymer ?
#
loop_
_entity_poly.entity_id
_entity_poly.type
_entity_poly.pdbx_seq_one_letter_code
_entity_poly.pdbx_strand_id
1 'polypeptide(L)'
;MKAKWNYLGLVLFSGGMAWSADKVEAEAVDTATSAAPGGSDELAKKLANPIAAMISIPFQNNFDFGGGPNGDGVQWKMNFQPVIPLSINEDWNLITRVILPVISQTDVIGTSSQSGLSDTVASAWLSPVKPTSGGWIWGVGLASLLPTGTDDLLTMNQWGVGPTAIVLKQEGKFTYGMLINQLWAADTPSDRSSVNQMFIQPFFAYLPGAGWTYSVNTESTYDFTGGQWTVPVNLMVGKMFKLGKIPAQWQLGARYYPEAPENGPEWGLRLGLTLILPK
;
A
#
# COMPACT_ATOMS: atom_id res chain seq x y z
N MET A 1 -32.35 14.02 23.44
CA MET A 1 -31.78 15.40 23.40
C MET A 1 -30.98 15.52 22.11
N LYS A 2 -31.42 16.42 21.21
CA LYS A 2 -30.77 16.57 19.88
C LYS A 2 -29.55 17.44 20.02
N ALA A 3 -28.34 16.87 19.80
CA ALA A 3 -27.10 17.65 19.71
C ALA A 3 -27.01 18.29 18.31
N LYS A 4 -26.93 19.60 18.28
CA LYS A 4 -26.72 20.40 17.06
C LYS A 4 -25.25 20.39 16.70
N TRP A 5 -24.93 19.96 15.48
CA TRP A 5 -23.62 20.14 14.89
C TRP A 5 -23.52 21.53 14.29
N ASN A 6 -22.55 22.32 14.77
CA ASN A 6 -22.23 23.62 14.18
C ASN A 6 -21.28 23.42 13.00
N TYR A 7 -21.75 23.81 11.82
CA TYR A 7 -20.90 23.95 10.63
C TYR A 7 -19.91 25.08 10.84
N LEU A 8 -18.62 24.80 10.77
CA LEU A 8 -17.56 25.80 10.68
C LEU A 8 -17.56 26.37 9.27
N GLY A 9 -18.06 27.61 9.13
CA GLY A 9 -18.09 28.32 7.87
C GLY A 9 -16.71 28.74 7.40
N LEU A 10 -16.42 28.42 6.13
CA LEU A 10 -15.26 28.91 5.40
C LEU A 10 -15.45 30.41 5.12
N VAL A 11 -14.70 31.28 5.80
CA VAL A 11 -14.70 32.73 5.55
C VAL A 11 -13.78 33.00 4.36
N LEU A 12 -14.40 33.35 3.22
CA LEU A 12 -13.70 33.91 2.07
C LEU A 12 -13.46 35.42 2.34
N PHE A 13 -12.22 35.80 2.53
CA PHE A 13 -11.83 37.21 2.54
C PHE A 13 -11.72 37.72 1.09
N SER A 14 -12.69 38.53 0.66
CA SER A 14 -12.58 39.37 -0.52
C SER A 14 -12.00 40.72 -0.12
N GLY A 15 -10.68 40.84 -0.21
CA GLY A 15 -9.99 42.12 -0.12
C GLY A 15 -9.56 42.57 -1.50
N GLY A 16 -10.32 43.46 -2.12
CA GLY A 16 -9.90 44.11 -3.34
C GLY A 16 -8.82 45.16 -3.03
N MET A 17 -7.61 44.98 -3.58
CA MET A 17 -6.64 46.05 -3.78
C MET A 17 -6.35 46.12 -5.28
N ALA A 18 -6.78 47.24 -5.85
CA ALA A 18 -6.37 47.65 -7.20
C ALA A 18 -4.87 48.00 -7.14
N TRP A 19 -4.06 47.31 -7.92
CA TRP A 19 -2.68 47.69 -8.20
C TRP A 19 -2.48 47.91 -9.69
N SER A 20 -1.85 49.08 -9.99
CA SER A 20 -1.62 49.56 -11.32
C SER A 20 -0.69 48.63 -12.09
N ALA A 21 -1.00 48.47 -13.36
CA ALA A 21 -0.21 47.72 -14.31
C ALA A 21 1.07 48.52 -14.68
N ASP A 22 2.21 48.12 -14.11
CA ASP A 22 3.50 48.38 -14.71
C ASP A 22 3.97 47.10 -15.40
N LYS A 23 4.30 47.26 -16.68
CA LYS A 23 4.81 46.20 -17.55
C LYS A 23 6.18 45.75 -17.00
N VAL A 24 6.18 44.60 -16.32
CA VAL A 24 7.38 43.79 -16.16
C VAL A 24 7.24 42.64 -17.15
N GLU A 25 8.11 42.64 -18.15
CA GLU A 25 8.30 41.47 -19.01
C GLU A 25 8.62 40.26 -18.12
N ALA A 26 7.66 39.37 -18.02
CA ALA A 26 7.86 38.10 -17.35
C ALA A 26 8.75 37.24 -18.27
N GLU A 27 10.04 37.19 -17.97
CA GLU A 27 10.85 36.04 -18.36
C GLU A 27 10.17 34.80 -17.78
N ALA A 28 9.62 33.98 -18.64
CA ALA A 28 9.10 32.69 -18.33
C ALA A 28 10.25 31.85 -17.78
N VAL A 29 10.33 31.75 -16.46
CA VAL A 29 11.17 30.73 -15.80
C VAL A 29 10.52 29.38 -16.07
N ASP A 30 10.87 28.82 -17.22
CA ASP A 30 10.60 27.46 -17.62
C ASP A 30 11.56 26.52 -16.85
N THR A 31 11.31 26.33 -15.56
CA THR A 31 12.02 25.35 -14.72
C THR A 31 11.12 24.15 -14.35
N ALA A 32 10.30 23.71 -15.29
CA ALA A 32 9.87 22.33 -15.31
C ALA A 32 10.99 21.50 -15.96
N THR A 33 12.08 21.24 -15.25
CA THR A 33 13.04 20.20 -15.66
C THR A 33 12.32 18.87 -15.55
N SER A 34 11.55 18.53 -16.57
CA SER A 34 10.99 17.22 -16.83
C SER A 34 12.13 16.22 -16.72
N ALA A 35 12.02 15.25 -15.80
CA ALA A 35 12.83 14.05 -15.93
C ALA A 35 12.67 13.56 -17.36
N ALA A 36 13.79 13.24 -18.04
CA ALA A 36 13.73 12.74 -19.42
C ALA A 36 12.64 11.64 -19.48
N PRO A 37 11.76 11.63 -20.50
CA PRO A 37 10.58 10.75 -20.56
C PRO A 37 10.89 9.26 -20.29
N GLY A 38 12.10 8.79 -20.66
CA GLY A 38 12.55 7.43 -20.40
C GLY A 38 12.82 7.11 -18.92
N GLY A 39 13.24 8.09 -18.11
CA GLY A 39 13.59 7.83 -16.69
C GLY A 39 12.35 7.61 -15.80
N SER A 40 11.26 8.33 -16.04
CA SER A 40 10.00 8.16 -15.27
C SER A 40 9.28 6.86 -15.61
N ASP A 41 9.33 6.42 -16.87
CA ASP A 41 8.70 5.18 -17.32
C ASP A 41 9.46 3.96 -16.78
N GLU A 42 10.79 4.01 -16.77
CA GLU A 42 11.62 2.96 -16.18
C GLU A 42 11.36 2.83 -14.67
N LEU A 43 11.29 3.96 -13.95
CA LEU A 43 10.99 3.96 -12.53
C LEU A 43 9.55 3.44 -12.25
N ALA A 44 8.56 3.85 -13.04
CA ALA A 44 7.21 3.34 -12.92
C ALA A 44 7.17 1.81 -13.15
N LYS A 45 7.92 1.32 -14.15
CA LYS A 45 8.04 -0.12 -14.42
C LYS A 45 8.73 -0.87 -13.27
N LYS A 46 9.78 -0.30 -12.68
CA LYS A 46 10.44 -0.89 -11.51
C LYS A 46 9.48 -0.92 -10.31
N LEU A 47 8.72 0.17 -10.04
CA LEU A 47 7.75 0.20 -8.94
C LEU A 47 6.59 -0.80 -9.11
N ALA A 48 6.21 -1.11 -10.35
CA ALA A 48 5.20 -2.13 -10.62
C ALA A 48 5.69 -3.56 -10.33
N ASN A 49 6.98 -3.76 -10.04
CA ASN A 49 7.58 -5.03 -9.61
C ASN A 49 7.82 -4.99 -8.09
N PRO A 50 7.06 -5.75 -7.26
CA PRO A 50 7.19 -5.72 -5.80
C PRO A 50 8.54 -6.22 -5.26
N ILE A 51 9.33 -6.94 -6.07
CA ILE A 51 10.67 -7.43 -5.74
C ILE A 51 11.76 -6.81 -6.63
N ALA A 52 11.53 -5.60 -7.10
CA ALA A 52 12.56 -4.87 -7.84
C ALA A 52 13.81 -4.61 -7.00
N ALA A 53 14.99 -4.64 -7.64
CA ALA A 53 16.25 -4.28 -6.99
C ALA A 53 16.38 -2.75 -6.79
N MET A 54 15.40 -2.14 -6.13
CA MET A 54 15.26 -0.70 -5.91
C MET A 54 14.73 -0.43 -4.50
N ILE A 55 15.36 0.50 -3.77
CA ILE A 55 14.83 0.93 -2.47
C ILE A 55 13.59 1.78 -2.69
N SER A 56 12.46 1.36 -2.14
CA SER A 56 11.22 2.10 -2.16
C SER A 56 10.57 2.17 -0.79
N ILE A 57 9.95 3.30 -0.49
CA ILE A 57 9.27 3.55 0.79
C ILE A 57 7.83 3.97 0.49
N PRO A 58 6.89 3.02 0.35
CA PRO A 58 5.48 3.30 0.24
C PRO A 58 4.86 3.72 1.58
N PHE A 59 4.05 4.78 1.53
CA PHE A 59 3.08 5.18 2.54
C PHE A 59 1.70 4.97 1.92
N GLN A 60 1.03 3.89 2.29
CA GLN A 60 -0.25 3.50 1.71
C GLN A 60 -1.36 3.77 2.72
N ASN A 61 -2.15 4.82 2.49
CA ASN A 61 -3.30 5.17 3.30
C ASN A 61 -4.56 4.54 2.71
N ASN A 62 -5.27 3.79 3.51
CA ASN A 62 -6.58 3.20 3.19
C ASN A 62 -7.61 3.82 4.12
N PHE A 63 -8.72 4.26 3.55
CA PHE A 63 -9.91 4.75 4.24
C PHE A 63 -11.03 3.79 3.90
N ASP A 64 -11.42 2.95 4.83
CA ASP A 64 -12.42 1.90 4.65
C ASP A 64 -13.70 2.28 5.41
N PHE A 65 -14.86 2.07 4.78
CA PHE A 65 -16.17 2.49 5.22
C PHE A 65 -17.18 1.33 5.18
N GLY A 66 -18.28 1.49 5.89
CA GLY A 66 -19.38 0.51 5.92
C GLY A 66 -19.16 -0.63 6.90
N GLY A 67 -18.12 -0.56 7.72
CA GLY A 67 -17.88 -1.55 8.77
C GLY A 67 -18.64 -1.28 10.06
N GLY A 68 -18.48 -2.19 11.01
CA GLY A 68 -19.07 -2.10 12.35
C GLY A 68 -20.53 -2.56 12.43
N PRO A 69 -21.07 -2.71 13.66
CA PRO A 69 -22.38 -3.30 13.89
C PRO A 69 -23.54 -2.53 13.24
N ASN A 70 -23.37 -1.23 13.00
CA ASN A 70 -24.38 -0.36 12.40
C ASN A 70 -24.09 -0.01 10.94
N GLY A 71 -22.94 -0.45 10.37
CA GLY A 71 -22.52 -0.11 9.01
C GLY A 71 -22.06 1.35 8.84
N ASP A 72 -21.79 2.07 9.92
CA ASP A 72 -21.32 3.45 9.93
C ASP A 72 -19.84 3.58 10.36
N GLY A 73 -19.19 2.46 10.59
CA GLY A 73 -17.79 2.40 11.00
C GLY A 73 -16.83 2.90 9.93
N VAL A 74 -15.81 3.63 10.37
CA VAL A 74 -14.75 4.17 9.53
C VAL A 74 -13.40 3.74 10.06
N GLN A 75 -12.56 3.19 9.18
CA GLN A 75 -11.17 2.85 9.50
C GLN A 75 -10.21 3.60 8.57
N TRP A 76 -9.26 4.33 9.15
CA TRP A 76 -8.05 4.74 8.47
C TRP A 76 -6.92 3.77 8.84
N LYS A 77 -6.27 3.21 7.82
CA LYS A 77 -5.10 2.35 7.97
C LYS A 77 -3.97 2.84 7.06
N MET A 78 -2.90 3.32 7.63
CA MET A 78 -1.68 3.68 6.93
C MET A 78 -0.67 2.56 7.08
N ASN A 79 -0.27 1.94 5.96
CA ASN A 79 0.81 0.97 5.91
C ASN A 79 2.11 1.67 5.51
N PHE A 80 3.09 1.71 6.40
CA PHE A 80 4.47 2.04 6.08
C PHE A 80 5.17 0.77 5.59
N GLN A 81 5.63 0.75 4.31
CA GLN A 81 6.03 -0.50 3.65
C GLN A 81 7.42 -0.42 2.98
N PRO A 82 8.52 -0.14 3.70
CA PRO A 82 9.85 -0.10 3.09
C PRO A 82 10.21 -1.44 2.44
N VAL A 83 10.72 -1.36 1.20
CA VAL A 83 11.30 -2.47 0.44
C VAL A 83 12.78 -2.17 0.23
N ILE A 84 13.63 -3.07 0.69
CA ILE A 84 15.09 -2.92 0.63
C ILE A 84 15.70 -4.16 -0.02
N PRO A 85 16.26 -4.01 -1.23
CA PRO A 85 17.00 -5.08 -1.90
C PRO A 85 18.44 -5.11 -1.44
N LEU A 86 18.90 -6.28 -1.02
CA LEU A 86 20.28 -6.58 -0.66
C LEU A 86 20.88 -7.53 -1.72
N SER A 87 21.99 -7.16 -2.35
CA SER A 87 22.69 -8.05 -3.27
C SER A 87 23.49 -9.07 -2.47
N ILE A 88 23.21 -10.36 -2.66
CA ILE A 88 23.98 -11.45 -2.04
C ILE A 88 25.21 -11.76 -2.88
N ASN A 89 25.04 -11.93 -4.19
CA ASN A 89 26.08 -12.15 -5.17
C ASN A 89 25.61 -11.69 -6.57
N GLU A 90 26.33 -12.06 -7.62
CA GLU A 90 26.00 -11.69 -9.01
C GLU A 90 24.70 -12.31 -9.54
N ASP A 91 24.25 -13.41 -8.95
CA ASP A 91 23.09 -14.18 -9.40
C ASP A 91 21.84 -13.99 -8.51
N TRP A 92 22.01 -13.57 -7.25
CA TRP A 92 20.93 -13.56 -6.27
C TRP A 92 20.83 -12.26 -5.46
N ASN A 93 19.60 -11.80 -5.29
CA ASN A 93 19.23 -10.75 -4.35
C ASN A 93 18.38 -11.33 -3.20
N LEU A 94 18.53 -10.74 -2.02
CA LEU A 94 17.55 -10.85 -0.93
C LEU A 94 16.71 -9.56 -0.92
N ILE A 95 15.43 -9.69 -1.18
CA ILE A 95 14.50 -8.56 -1.13
C ILE A 95 13.76 -8.63 0.20
N THR A 96 13.85 -7.58 0.99
CA THR A 96 13.15 -7.48 2.27
C THR A 96 12.02 -6.44 2.18
N ARG A 97 10.88 -6.73 2.81
CA ARG A 97 9.77 -5.81 2.98
C ARG A 97 9.26 -5.90 4.40
N VAL A 98 9.02 -4.75 5.00
CA VAL A 98 8.32 -4.62 6.28
C VAL A 98 7.01 -3.90 6.01
N ILE A 99 5.91 -4.34 6.60
CA ILE A 99 4.63 -3.65 6.59
C ILE A 99 4.29 -3.34 8.04
N LEU A 100 4.37 -2.08 8.41
CA LEU A 100 3.98 -1.57 9.72
C LEU A 100 2.67 -0.79 9.57
N PRO A 101 1.54 -1.32 10.07
CA PRO A 101 0.25 -0.64 10.01
C PRO A 101 0.07 0.33 11.19
N VAL A 102 -0.37 1.55 10.87
CA VAL A 102 -0.93 2.50 11.85
C VAL A 102 -2.42 2.57 11.58
N ILE A 103 -3.24 2.37 12.59
CA ILE A 103 -4.69 2.30 12.47
C ILE A 103 -5.33 3.36 13.36
N SER A 104 -6.38 4.01 12.84
CA SER A 104 -7.35 4.76 13.61
C SER A 104 -8.74 4.41 13.09
N GLN A 105 -9.62 3.99 13.98
CA GLN A 105 -10.95 3.55 13.60
C GLN A 105 -11.99 4.00 14.64
N THR A 106 -13.22 4.18 14.16
CA THR A 106 -14.37 4.57 14.97
C THR A 106 -15.56 3.73 14.53
N ASP A 107 -16.32 3.19 15.50
CA ASP A 107 -17.52 2.40 15.30
C ASP A 107 -17.32 1.13 14.42
N VAL A 108 -16.07 0.64 14.34
CA VAL A 108 -15.72 -0.62 13.64
C VAL A 108 -15.78 -1.80 14.61
N ILE A 109 -15.24 -1.65 15.83
CA ILE A 109 -15.33 -2.66 16.89
C ILE A 109 -16.18 -2.08 18.04
N GLY A 110 -17.43 -2.51 18.09
CA GLY A 110 -18.43 -1.89 18.98
C GLY A 110 -18.72 -0.45 18.57
N THR A 111 -19.02 0.40 19.55
CA THR A 111 -19.33 1.85 19.37
C THR A 111 -18.24 2.74 19.96
N SER A 112 -17.00 2.34 19.83
CA SER A 112 -15.84 3.02 20.41
C SER A 112 -14.78 3.30 19.34
N SER A 113 -13.80 4.14 19.70
CA SER A 113 -12.68 4.46 18.82
C SER A 113 -11.41 3.80 19.34
N GLN A 114 -10.60 3.26 18.42
CA GLN A 114 -9.29 2.71 18.70
C GLN A 114 -8.25 3.38 17.80
N SER A 115 -7.05 3.58 18.31
CA SER A 115 -5.92 4.05 17.50
C SER A 115 -4.60 3.51 18.03
N GLY A 116 -3.72 3.13 17.12
CA GLY A 116 -2.42 2.58 17.48
C GLY A 116 -1.72 1.90 16.32
N LEU A 117 -0.68 1.16 16.66
CA LEU A 117 -0.02 0.25 15.73
C LEU A 117 -0.77 -1.08 15.72
N SER A 118 -0.79 -1.74 14.56
CA SER A 118 -1.15 -3.16 14.45
C SER A 118 0.11 -4.01 14.32
N ASP A 119 -0.08 -5.32 14.16
CA ASP A 119 1.04 -6.24 14.04
C ASP A 119 1.78 -6.04 12.73
N THR A 120 3.11 -6.08 12.82
CA THR A 120 4.01 -5.90 11.69
C THR A 120 4.16 -7.22 10.93
N VAL A 121 4.09 -7.15 9.60
CA VAL A 121 4.47 -8.27 8.73
C VAL A 121 5.82 -7.97 8.09
N ALA A 122 6.81 -8.82 8.36
CA ALA A 122 8.11 -8.78 7.72
C ALA A 122 8.24 -9.93 6.73
N SER A 123 8.75 -9.67 5.53
CA SER A 123 8.95 -10.68 4.49
C SER A 123 10.32 -10.55 3.87
N ALA A 124 10.91 -11.68 3.48
CA ALA A 124 12.19 -11.73 2.79
C ALA A 124 12.12 -12.77 1.68
N TRP A 125 12.52 -12.39 0.46
CA TRP A 125 12.55 -13.28 -0.72
C TRP A 125 13.94 -13.37 -1.29
N LEU A 126 14.40 -14.60 -1.54
CA LEU A 126 15.49 -14.87 -2.45
C LEU A 126 14.96 -14.80 -3.88
N SER A 127 15.55 -13.94 -4.70
CA SER A 127 15.15 -13.72 -6.09
C SER A 127 16.37 -13.70 -7.00
N PRO A 128 16.35 -14.42 -8.15
CA PRO A 128 17.39 -14.30 -9.14
C PRO A 128 17.53 -12.86 -9.66
N VAL A 129 18.76 -12.42 -9.90
CA VAL A 129 19.04 -11.09 -10.48
C VAL A 129 18.47 -10.99 -11.89
N LYS A 130 18.51 -12.09 -12.66
CA LYS A 130 18.01 -12.15 -14.04
C LYS A 130 16.69 -12.90 -14.11
N PRO A 131 15.73 -12.43 -14.92
CA PRO A 131 14.54 -13.19 -15.24
C PRO A 131 14.88 -14.53 -15.88
N THR A 132 13.95 -15.48 -15.83
CA THR A 132 14.05 -16.76 -16.58
C THR A 132 14.11 -16.51 -18.09
N SER A 133 14.46 -17.52 -18.88
CA SER A 133 14.43 -17.45 -20.36
C SER A 133 13.05 -17.06 -20.93
N GLY A 134 11.96 -17.34 -20.21
CA GLY A 134 10.60 -16.92 -20.56
C GLY A 134 10.23 -15.51 -20.06
N GLY A 135 11.16 -14.76 -19.45
CA GLY A 135 10.95 -13.41 -18.95
C GLY A 135 10.23 -13.34 -17.60
N TRP A 136 10.09 -14.47 -16.88
CA TRP A 136 9.49 -14.50 -15.55
C TRP A 136 10.49 -14.07 -14.49
N ILE A 137 10.03 -13.19 -13.58
CA ILE A 137 10.70 -12.75 -12.36
C ILE A 137 10.01 -13.47 -11.21
N TRP A 138 10.77 -14.02 -10.27
CA TRP A 138 10.21 -14.75 -9.15
C TRP A 138 11.05 -14.61 -7.90
N GLY A 139 10.46 -14.90 -6.76
CA GLY A 139 11.14 -14.98 -5.49
C GLY A 139 10.40 -15.91 -4.54
N VAL A 140 11.15 -16.58 -3.68
CA VAL A 140 10.63 -17.44 -2.61
C VAL A 140 11.29 -17.10 -1.30
N GLY A 141 10.58 -17.27 -0.20
CA GLY A 141 11.15 -16.91 1.08
C GLY A 141 10.21 -17.13 2.25
N LEU A 142 10.39 -16.32 3.28
CA LEU A 142 9.61 -16.38 4.52
C LEU A 142 8.90 -15.05 4.78
N ALA A 143 7.70 -15.17 5.36
CA ALA A 143 6.97 -14.08 5.97
C ALA A 143 6.82 -14.34 7.46
N SER A 144 6.89 -13.30 8.27
CA SER A 144 6.75 -13.36 9.73
C SER A 144 5.74 -12.32 10.19
N LEU A 145 4.88 -12.69 11.12
CA LEU A 145 4.02 -11.80 11.89
C LEU A 145 4.71 -11.48 13.20
N LEU A 146 4.80 -10.21 13.54
CA LEU A 146 5.46 -9.71 14.74
C LEU A 146 4.42 -9.00 15.62
N PRO A 147 4.29 -9.33 16.92
CA PRO A 147 3.31 -8.74 17.82
C PRO A 147 3.73 -7.32 18.23
N THR A 148 3.60 -6.37 17.33
CA THR A 148 3.97 -4.96 17.53
C THR A 148 2.78 -4.05 17.79
N GLY A 149 1.57 -4.62 17.82
CA GLY A 149 0.36 -3.87 18.11
C GLY A 149 0.38 -3.21 19.49
N THR A 150 -0.22 -2.01 19.58
CA THR A 150 -0.23 -1.20 20.80
C THR A 150 -1.60 -1.10 21.46
N ASP A 151 -2.62 -1.69 20.84
CA ASP A 151 -3.99 -1.75 21.34
C ASP A 151 -4.52 -3.17 21.12
N ASP A 152 -5.13 -3.78 22.14
CA ASP A 152 -5.59 -5.16 22.14
C ASP A 152 -6.64 -5.48 21.07
N LEU A 153 -7.39 -4.47 20.61
CA LEU A 153 -8.38 -4.60 19.54
C LEU A 153 -7.79 -4.40 18.14
N LEU A 154 -6.52 -3.98 18.04
CA LEU A 154 -5.82 -3.75 16.77
C LEU A 154 -4.71 -4.78 16.49
N THR A 155 -4.53 -5.77 17.36
CA THR A 155 -3.44 -6.76 17.30
C THR A 155 -3.97 -8.18 17.43
N MET A 156 -3.33 -9.12 16.74
CA MET A 156 -3.45 -10.55 17.02
C MET A 156 -2.59 -10.95 18.22
N ASN A 157 -1.56 -10.15 18.54
CA ASN A 157 -0.61 -10.35 19.63
C ASN A 157 0.05 -11.73 19.61
N GLN A 158 0.45 -12.19 18.44
CA GLN A 158 1.05 -13.51 18.20
C GLN A 158 2.26 -13.40 17.29
N TRP A 159 3.29 -14.21 17.58
CA TRP A 159 4.33 -14.49 16.62
C TRP A 159 3.81 -15.46 15.57
N GLY A 160 4.08 -15.17 14.31
CA GLY A 160 3.72 -16.04 13.21
C GLY A 160 4.84 -16.15 12.18
N VAL A 161 4.91 -17.28 11.50
CA VAL A 161 5.87 -17.52 10.42
C VAL A 161 5.26 -18.42 9.36
N GLY A 162 5.73 -18.27 8.13
CA GLY A 162 5.36 -19.17 7.06
C GLY A 162 6.00 -18.82 5.73
N PRO A 163 5.80 -19.64 4.69
CA PRO A 163 6.36 -19.44 3.37
C PRO A 163 5.72 -18.27 2.64
N THR A 164 6.49 -17.63 1.80
CA THR A 164 6.01 -16.64 0.84
C THR A 164 6.65 -16.85 -0.53
N ALA A 165 5.88 -16.59 -1.58
CA ALA A 165 6.35 -16.67 -2.96
C ALA A 165 5.73 -15.55 -3.79
N ILE A 166 6.46 -15.11 -4.79
CA ILE A 166 6.01 -14.14 -5.77
C ILE A 166 6.48 -14.55 -7.16
N VAL A 167 5.61 -14.37 -8.15
CA VAL A 167 5.94 -14.54 -9.56
C VAL A 167 5.29 -13.42 -10.35
N LEU A 168 6.03 -12.86 -11.32
CA LEU A 168 5.50 -11.82 -12.18
C LEU A 168 6.19 -11.81 -13.54
N LYS A 169 5.55 -11.16 -14.51
CA LYS A 169 6.13 -10.85 -15.81
C LYS A 169 5.93 -9.39 -16.15
N GLN A 170 6.94 -8.81 -16.80
CA GLN A 170 6.92 -7.44 -17.34
C GLN A 170 7.06 -7.51 -18.86
N GLU A 171 5.98 -7.30 -19.59
CA GLU A 171 5.91 -7.46 -21.03
C GLU A 171 5.35 -6.19 -21.69
N GLY A 172 6.18 -5.52 -22.49
CA GLY A 172 5.81 -4.23 -23.08
C GLY A 172 5.42 -3.21 -22.01
N LYS A 173 4.16 -2.76 -22.07
CA LYS A 173 3.54 -1.80 -21.14
C LYS A 173 2.79 -2.48 -19.97
N PHE A 174 2.91 -3.78 -19.82
CA PHE A 174 2.16 -4.54 -18.83
C PHE A 174 3.09 -5.14 -17.78
N THR A 175 2.62 -5.16 -16.54
CA THR A 175 3.20 -5.94 -15.45
C THR A 175 2.07 -6.70 -14.79
N TYR A 176 2.22 -8.00 -14.64
CA TYR A 176 1.24 -8.86 -14.00
C TYR A 176 1.91 -9.99 -13.23
N GLY A 177 1.24 -10.41 -12.19
CA GLY A 177 1.80 -11.44 -11.32
C GLY A 177 0.93 -11.74 -10.13
N MET A 178 1.49 -12.49 -9.21
CA MET A 178 0.83 -12.89 -7.97
C MET A 178 1.86 -13.04 -6.85
N LEU A 179 1.49 -12.56 -5.67
CA LEU A 179 2.18 -12.82 -4.41
C LEU A 179 1.27 -13.67 -3.53
N ILE A 180 1.85 -14.65 -2.85
CA ILE A 180 1.16 -15.49 -1.88
C ILE A 180 2.05 -15.63 -0.64
N ASN A 181 1.43 -15.65 0.54
CA ASN A 181 2.07 -16.15 1.75
C ASN A 181 1.06 -16.92 2.62
N GLN A 182 1.59 -17.77 3.45
CA GLN A 182 0.85 -18.42 4.54
C GLN A 182 1.51 -18.05 5.85
N LEU A 183 0.71 -17.74 6.86
CA LEU A 183 1.19 -17.47 8.22
C LEU A 183 0.51 -18.44 9.19
N TRP A 184 1.32 -19.10 10.00
CA TRP A 184 0.87 -19.89 11.13
C TRP A 184 1.40 -19.27 12.41
N ALA A 185 0.60 -19.24 13.47
CA ALA A 185 1.07 -18.85 14.78
C ALA A 185 2.21 -19.77 15.24
N ALA A 186 3.27 -19.20 15.74
CA ALA A 186 4.36 -19.91 16.44
C ALA A 186 4.05 -20.07 17.92
N ASP A 187 3.26 -19.16 18.46
CA ASP A 187 2.66 -19.22 19.80
C ASP A 187 1.23 -18.67 19.72
N THR A 188 0.38 -19.07 20.65
CA THR A 188 -1.00 -18.59 20.73
C THR A 188 -1.34 -18.35 22.20
N PRO A 189 -1.56 -17.08 22.61
CA PRO A 189 -2.09 -16.76 23.92
C PRO A 189 -3.42 -17.49 24.17
N SER A 190 -3.69 -17.91 25.39
CA SER A 190 -4.85 -18.74 25.73
C SER A 190 -6.20 -18.05 25.53
N ASP A 191 -6.19 -16.72 25.44
CA ASP A 191 -7.36 -15.85 25.26
C ASP A 191 -7.57 -15.41 23.80
N ARG A 192 -6.76 -15.94 22.86
CA ARG A 192 -6.78 -15.57 21.44
C ARG A 192 -6.96 -16.78 20.53
N SER A 193 -7.58 -16.54 19.36
CA SER A 193 -7.61 -17.52 18.27
C SER A 193 -6.26 -17.61 17.59
N SER A 194 -5.81 -18.82 17.27
CA SER A 194 -4.53 -19.03 16.57
C SER A 194 -4.54 -18.44 15.17
N VAL A 195 -3.51 -17.70 14.82
CA VAL A 195 -3.31 -17.21 13.45
C VAL A 195 -3.02 -18.39 12.52
N ASN A 196 -3.88 -18.57 11.54
CA ASN A 196 -3.71 -19.48 10.42
C ASN A 196 -4.32 -18.82 9.19
N GLN A 197 -3.52 -18.03 8.47
CA GLN A 197 -4.01 -17.14 7.42
C GLN A 197 -3.18 -17.27 6.15
N MET A 198 -3.87 -17.37 5.01
CA MET A 198 -3.29 -17.25 3.68
C MET A 198 -3.56 -15.85 3.15
N PHE A 199 -2.53 -15.20 2.62
CA PHE A 199 -2.65 -13.96 1.85
C PHE A 199 -2.36 -14.26 0.39
N ILE A 200 -3.20 -13.78 -0.52
CA ILE A 200 -3.03 -13.89 -1.96
C ILE A 200 -3.28 -12.54 -2.62
N GLN A 201 -2.34 -12.10 -3.45
CA GLN A 201 -2.37 -10.81 -4.12
C GLN A 201 -2.05 -10.97 -5.61
N PRO A 202 -3.01 -11.36 -6.47
CA PRO A 202 -2.89 -11.15 -7.90
C PRO A 202 -2.90 -9.65 -8.21
N PHE A 203 -2.07 -9.24 -9.17
CA PHE A 203 -1.97 -7.85 -9.58
C PHE A 203 -1.72 -7.72 -11.08
N PHE A 204 -2.22 -6.62 -11.63
CA PHE A 204 -2.01 -6.21 -12.99
C PHE A 204 -1.80 -4.70 -13.06
N ALA A 205 -0.82 -4.25 -13.85
CA ALA A 205 -0.55 -2.85 -14.08
C ALA A 205 -0.34 -2.58 -15.58
N TYR A 206 -0.95 -1.51 -16.06
CA TYR A 206 -0.76 -0.93 -17.37
C TYR A 206 0.01 0.39 -17.26
N LEU A 207 1.12 0.48 -18.00
CA LEU A 207 2.04 1.62 -17.99
C LEU A 207 2.04 2.27 -19.39
N PRO A 208 1.12 3.20 -19.67
CA PRO A 208 0.99 3.82 -21.01
C PRO A 208 2.20 4.63 -21.42
N GLY A 209 2.97 5.12 -20.47
CA GLY A 209 4.11 6.02 -20.64
C GLY A 209 3.95 7.31 -19.85
N ALA A 210 4.93 8.20 -19.98
CA ALA A 210 5.01 9.47 -19.25
C ALA A 210 4.87 9.32 -17.73
N GLY A 211 5.30 8.18 -17.15
CA GLY A 211 5.25 7.87 -15.73
C GLY A 211 3.86 7.54 -15.17
N TRP A 212 2.84 7.35 -16.01
CA TRP A 212 1.51 6.90 -15.57
C TRP A 212 1.47 5.40 -15.31
N THR A 213 0.68 5.01 -14.31
CA THR A 213 0.39 3.62 -13.96
C THR A 213 -1.10 3.49 -13.67
N TYR A 214 -1.78 2.56 -14.33
CA TYR A 214 -3.12 2.11 -14.00
C TYR A 214 -3.01 0.69 -13.48
N SER A 215 -3.55 0.39 -12.33
CA SER A 215 -3.39 -0.93 -11.74
C SER A 215 -4.66 -1.44 -11.07
N VAL A 216 -4.78 -2.75 -11.05
CA VAL A 216 -5.77 -3.48 -10.28
C VAL A 216 -5.05 -4.57 -9.49
N ASN A 217 -5.44 -4.76 -8.24
CA ASN A 217 -5.04 -5.90 -7.44
C ASN A 217 -6.16 -6.29 -6.47
N THR A 218 -6.03 -7.49 -5.92
CA THR A 218 -6.70 -7.83 -4.67
C THR A 218 -5.63 -8.06 -3.60
N GLU A 219 -5.95 -7.77 -2.35
CA GLU A 219 -5.09 -8.09 -1.19
C GLU A 219 -5.89 -9.02 -0.30
N SER A 220 -6.22 -10.20 -0.84
CA SER A 220 -7.17 -11.13 -0.24
C SER A 220 -6.53 -11.95 0.86
N THR A 221 -7.23 -12.09 1.96
CA THR A 221 -6.84 -12.93 3.08
C THR A 221 -7.90 -14.00 3.31
N TYR A 222 -7.48 -15.23 3.51
CA TYR A 222 -8.32 -16.32 3.99
C TYR A 222 -7.87 -16.73 5.41
N ASP A 223 -8.75 -16.57 6.36
CA ASP A 223 -8.57 -17.06 7.72
C ASP A 223 -9.10 -18.48 7.82
N PHE A 224 -8.19 -19.47 7.97
CA PHE A 224 -8.55 -20.87 8.11
C PHE A 224 -9.19 -21.17 9.47
N THR A 225 -8.90 -20.38 10.50
CA THR A 225 -9.47 -20.56 11.83
C THR A 225 -10.94 -20.14 11.87
N GLY A 226 -11.25 -19.00 11.26
CA GLY A 226 -12.63 -18.50 11.14
C GLY A 226 -13.39 -19.01 9.92
N GLY A 227 -12.69 -19.60 8.93
CA GLY A 227 -13.31 -20.02 7.66
C GLY A 227 -13.76 -18.84 6.79
N GLN A 228 -13.09 -17.66 6.90
CA GLN A 228 -13.57 -16.40 6.37
C GLN A 228 -12.60 -15.78 5.37
N TRP A 229 -13.13 -15.32 4.22
CA TRP A 229 -12.42 -14.49 3.26
C TRP A 229 -12.60 -13.00 3.57
N THR A 230 -11.53 -12.24 3.30
CA THR A 230 -11.57 -10.78 3.13
C THR A 230 -10.95 -10.45 1.78
N VAL A 231 -11.73 -9.88 0.87
CA VAL A 231 -11.34 -9.69 -0.54
C VAL A 231 -11.46 -8.22 -0.95
N PRO A 232 -10.49 -7.36 -0.65
CA PRO A 232 -10.44 -6.00 -1.19
C PRO A 232 -9.99 -6.01 -2.65
N VAL A 233 -10.83 -5.55 -3.56
CA VAL A 233 -10.47 -5.25 -4.95
C VAL A 233 -10.10 -3.79 -5.04
N ASN A 234 -8.88 -3.49 -5.49
CA ASN A 234 -8.33 -2.14 -5.57
C ASN A 234 -8.12 -1.75 -7.03
N LEU A 235 -8.71 -0.63 -7.44
CA LEU A 235 -8.47 0.03 -8.74
C LEU A 235 -7.70 1.32 -8.48
N MET A 236 -6.55 1.49 -9.12
CA MET A 236 -5.65 2.59 -8.79
C MET A 236 -5.10 3.27 -10.06
N VAL A 237 -4.93 4.57 -9.96
CA VAL A 237 -4.13 5.38 -10.88
C VAL A 237 -2.96 6.00 -10.14
N GLY A 238 -1.79 5.98 -10.74
CA GLY A 238 -0.58 6.58 -10.18
C GLY A 238 0.20 7.36 -11.21
N LYS A 239 1.03 8.28 -10.74
CA LYS A 239 1.89 9.11 -11.57
C LYS A 239 3.23 9.33 -10.89
N MET A 240 4.29 9.15 -11.65
CA MET A 240 5.64 9.54 -11.24
C MET A 240 5.78 11.06 -11.22
N PHE A 241 6.47 11.57 -10.21
CA PHE A 241 6.85 12.96 -10.05
C PHE A 241 8.18 13.08 -9.29
N LYS A 242 8.62 14.30 -9.01
CA LYS A 242 9.77 14.55 -8.14
C LYS A 242 9.34 15.32 -6.90
N LEU A 243 9.72 14.84 -5.74
CA LEU A 243 9.63 15.56 -4.47
C LEU A 243 11.01 16.17 -4.17
N GLY A 244 11.23 17.39 -4.61
CA GLY A 244 12.57 17.98 -4.69
C GLY A 244 13.46 17.17 -5.64
N LYS A 245 14.51 16.54 -5.10
CA LYS A 245 15.43 15.67 -5.87
C LYS A 245 15.06 14.19 -5.84
N ILE A 246 14.11 13.80 -5.00
CA ILE A 246 13.72 12.40 -4.78
C ILE A 246 12.63 12.03 -5.78
N PRO A 247 12.82 10.99 -6.63
CA PRO A 247 11.75 10.44 -7.44
C PRO A 247 10.66 9.86 -6.51
N ALA A 248 9.41 10.12 -6.86
CA ALA A 248 8.27 9.65 -6.09
C ALA A 248 7.11 9.29 -7.02
N GLN A 249 6.16 8.51 -6.50
CA GLN A 249 4.89 8.22 -7.15
C GLN A 249 3.76 8.52 -6.17
N TRP A 250 2.76 9.29 -6.61
CA TRP A 250 1.48 9.32 -5.93
C TRP A 250 0.55 8.29 -6.55
N GLN A 251 -0.38 7.76 -5.76
CA GLN A 251 -1.45 6.86 -6.19
C GLN A 251 -2.77 7.30 -5.57
N LEU A 252 -3.84 7.20 -6.36
CA LEU A 252 -5.22 7.34 -5.92
C LEU A 252 -5.99 6.11 -6.36
N GLY A 253 -6.84 5.56 -5.50
CA GLY A 253 -7.59 4.35 -5.81
C GLY A 253 -8.91 4.27 -5.09
N ALA A 254 -9.81 3.47 -5.68
CA ALA A 254 -11.02 2.99 -5.05
C ALA A 254 -10.83 1.53 -4.62
N ARG A 255 -11.46 1.17 -3.50
CA ARG A 255 -11.48 -0.17 -2.92
C ARG A 255 -12.92 -0.64 -2.81
N TYR A 256 -13.16 -1.89 -3.12
CA TYR A 256 -14.45 -2.53 -2.95
C TYR A 256 -14.25 -3.93 -2.35
N TYR A 257 -15.12 -4.31 -1.45
CA TYR A 257 -15.05 -5.59 -0.74
C TYR A 257 -16.21 -6.50 -1.17
N PRO A 258 -16.05 -7.32 -2.23
CA PRO A 258 -17.07 -8.31 -2.61
C PRO A 258 -17.26 -9.40 -1.56
N GLU A 259 -16.27 -9.61 -0.69
CA GLU A 259 -16.32 -10.53 0.43
C GLU A 259 -15.57 -9.91 1.61
N ALA A 260 -16.22 -9.87 2.77
CA ALA A 260 -15.67 -9.38 4.03
C ALA A 260 -16.28 -10.16 5.20
N PRO A 261 -15.65 -10.18 6.38
CA PRO A 261 -16.26 -10.69 7.61
C PRO A 261 -17.57 -9.95 7.92
N GLU A 262 -18.41 -10.56 8.76
CA GLU A 262 -19.57 -9.87 9.33
C GLU A 262 -19.10 -8.56 9.99
N ASN A 263 -19.80 -7.47 9.72
CA ASN A 263 -19.43 -6.10 10.11
C ASN A 263 -18.08 -5.62 9.54
N GLY A 264 -17.57 -6.26 8.51
CA GLY A 264 -16.39 -5.80 7.78
C GLY A 264 -16.69 -4.61 6.86
N PRO A 265 -15.67 -3.98 6.28
CA PRO A 265 -15.85 -2.85 5.38
C PRO A 265 -16.50 -3.26 4.05
N GLU A 266 -17.26 -2.33 3.45
CA GLU A 266 -17.89 -2.52 2.14
C GLU A 266 -17.09 -1.90 1.01
N TRP A 267 -16.56 -0.71 1.22
CA TRP A 267 -15.80 0.04 0.22
C TRP A 267 -14.77 0.96 0.88
N GLY A 268 -13.92 1.56 0.07
CA GLY A 268 -12.90 2.47 0.60
C GLY A 268 -12.20 3.28 -0.48
N LEU A 269 -11.31 4.14 -0.02
CA LEU A 269 -10.39 4.92 -0.84
C LEU A 269 -8.95 4.61 -0.46
N ARG A 270 -8.04 4.70 -1.44
CA ARG A 270 -6.60 4.54 -1.21
C ARG A 270 -5.84 5.77 -1.70
N LEU A 271 -4.98 6.30 -0.83
CA LEU A 271 -4.01 7.33 -1.18
C LEU A 271 -2.61 6.78 -0.92
N GLY A 272 -1.78 6.74 -1.93
CA GLY A 272 -0.40 6.26 -1.85
C GLY A 272 0.60 7.36 -2.15
N LEU A 273 1.70 7.36 -1.41
CA LEU A 273 2.93 8.08 -1.73
C LEU A 273 4.09 7.09 -1.61
N THR A 274 4.82 6.90 -2.70
CA THR A 274 6.03 6.06 -2.67
C THR A 274 7.24 6.91 -2.98
N LEU A 275 8.21 6.91 -2.08
CA LEU A 275 9.52 7.52 -2.29
C LEU A 275 10.48 6.47 -2.86
N ILE A 276 11.34 6.89 -3.80
CA ILE A 276 12.37 6.04 -4.40
C ILE A 276 13.72 6.59 -3.97
N LEU A 277 14.51 5.75 -3.30
CA LEU A 277 15.82 6.14 -2.81
C LEU A 277 16.92 5.51 -3.66
N PRO A 278 18.08 6.18 -3.81
CA PRO A 278 19.26 5.58 -4.43
C PRO A 278 19.71 4.37 -3.60
N LYS A 279 20.30 3.39 -4.30
CA LYS A 279 20.96 2.24 -3.68
C LYS A 279 22.32 2.62 -3.15
#